data_aa26c15583668c0088dc82bc620ee7ed
#
_entry.id   aa26c15583668c0088dc82bc620ee7ed
#
_cell.length_a   1.000
_cell.length_b   1.000
_cell.length_c   1.000
_cell.angle_alpha   90.00
_cell.angle_beta   90.00
_cell.angle_gamma   90.00
#
_symmetry.space_group_name_H-M   'P 1'
#
loop_
_entity.id
_entity.type
_entity.pdbx_description
1 polymer ?
#
loop_
_entity_poly.entity_id
_entity_poly.type
_entity_poly.pdbx_seq_one_letter_code
_entity_poly.pdbx_strand_id
1 'polypeptide(L)'
;MHIGQRTATLLIAAVAVLGLTGCSPEPDPYFALRMTDGKPTLLIAECALTRIDYISIWEHGRTGASGTASPEWQVDSPLRPIPSTTIKTSAVDAPAQVTLLEVPPGWFTQKDTLRELRDGTEYYLSGGLANVGSLSFTLAQLNALAPGDVLTSFRKKQVVTEQTWREKACS
;
A
#
# COMPACT_ATOMS: atom_id res chain seq x y z
N MET A 1 -66.21 -9.53 -13.63
CA MET A 1 -65.71 -9.31 -12.29
C MET A 1 -64.32 -9.96 -12.20
N HIS A 2 -63.24 -9.25 -12.59
CA HIS A 2 -61.86 -9.70 -12.56
C HIS A 2 -61.01 -8.57 -11.98
N ILE A 3 -60.90 -8.55 -10.66
CA ILE A 3 -59.98 -7.68 -9.94
C ILE A 3 -59.25 -8.59 -8.94
N GLY A 4 -57.91 -8.75 -9.08
CA GLY A 4 -57.17 -9.41 -8.01
C GLY A 4 -55.99 -10.27 -8.43
N GLN A 5 -55.13 -9.81 -9.36
CA GLN A 5 -53.90 -10.59 -9.65
C GLN A 5 -52.67 -9.73 -10.10
N ARG A 6 -52.56 -8.49 -9.62
CA ARG A 6 -51.43 -7.63 -10.06
C ARG A 6 -50.54 -7.04 -8.94
N THR A 7 -50.68 -7.51 -7.71
CA THR A 7 -49.92 -6.92 -6.57
C THR A 7 -48.86 -7.82 -5.93
N ALA A 8 -48.66 -9.05 -6.43
CA ALA A 8 -47.72 -10.00 -5.81
C ALA A 8 -46.28 -9.99 -6.40
N THR A 9 -46.05 -9.31 -7.53
CA THR A 9 -44.78 -9.42 -8.26
C THR A 9 -43.77 -8.32 -7.94
N LEU A 10 -44.11 -7.31 -7.17
CA LEU A 10 -43.22 -6.14 -6.88
C LEU A 10 -42.41 -6.27 -5.60
N LEU A 11 -42.66 -7.25 -4.75
CA LEU A 11 -41.97 -7.41 -3.47
C LEU A 11 -40.72 -8.29 -3.51
N ILE A 12 -40.49 -9.04 -4.59
CA ILE A 12 -39.33 -9.96 -4.70
C ILE A 12 -38.08 -9.27 -5.28
N ALA A 13 -38.26 -8.15 -5.99
CA ALA A 13 -37.13 -7.44 -6.61
C ALA A 13 -36.32 -6.55 -5.62
N ALA A 14 -36.87 -6.20 -4.47
CA ALA A 14 -36.24 -5.30 -3.51
C ALA A 14 -35.23 -5.97 -2.56
N VAL A 15 -35.24 -7.30 -2.44
CA VAL A 15 -34.38 -8.03 -1.48
C VAL A 15 -33.01 -8.42 -2.10
N ALA A 16 -32.89 -8.42 -3.42
CA ALA A 16 -31.67 -8.86 -4.10
C ALA A 16 -30.53 -7.80 -4.16
N VAL A 17 -30.79 -6.54 -3.78
CA VAL A 17 -29.80 -5.45 -3.88
C VAL A 17 -29.00 -5.24 -2.59
N LEU A 18 -29.42 -5.81 -1.48
CA LEU A 18 -28.77 -5.61 -0.16
C LEU A 18 -27.61 -6.58 0.14
N GLY A 19 -27.30 -7.51 -0.77
CA GLY A 19 -26.30 -8.56 -0.54
C GLY A 19 -24.90 -8.32 -1.10
N LEU A 20 -24.63 -7.18 -1.76
CA LEU A 20 -23.34 -6.90 -2.43
C LEU A 20 -22.50 -5.83 -1.72
N THR A 21 -22.63 -5.66 -0.43
CA THR A 21 -21.56 -5.02 0.33
C THR A 21 -20.42 -6.03 0.43
N GLY A 22 -19.67 -6.17 -0.67
CA GLY A 22 -18.42 -6.91 -0.67
C GLY A 22 -17.53 -6.30 0.39
N CYS A 23 -17.31 -7.01 1.50
CA CYS A 23 -16.25 -6.70 2.43
C CYS A 23 -14.93 -6.82 1.65
N SER A 24 -14.42 -5.70 1.11
CA SER A 24 -13.03 -5.66 0.71
C SER A 24 -12.22 -5.98 1.97
N PRO A 25 -11.38 -7.01 1.95
CA PRO A 25 -10.54 -7.30 3.09
C PRO A 25 -9.74 -6.04 3.43
N GLU A 26 -9.69 -5.74 4.71
CA GLU A 26 -8.92 -4.60 5.21
C GLU A 26 -7.45 -4.79 4.81
N PRO A 27 -6.77 -3.78 4.24
CA PRO A 27 -5.36 -3.90 3.93
C PRO A 27 -4.57 -4.12 5.23
N ASP A 28 -3.72 -5.11 5.23
CA ASP A 28 -2.86 -5.40 6.37
C ASP A 28 -1.89 -4.25 6.62
N PRO A 29 -1.65 -3.84 7.87
CA PRO A 29 -0.83 -2.69 8.23
C PRO A 29 0.68 -2.99 8.18
N TYR A 30 1.12 -3.68 7.14
CA TYR A 30 2.52 -4.12 7.03
C TYR A 30 3.52 -2.98 6.82
N PHE A 31 3.03 -1.79 6.47
CA PHE A 31 3.84 -0.61 6.22
C PHE A 31 3.65 0.45 7.30
N ALA A 32 4.77 1.02 7.73
CA ALA A 32 4.77 2.24 8.52
C ALA A 32 5.87 3.18 8.03
N LEU A 33 5.68 4.47 8.21
CA LEU A 33 6.65 5.50 7.84
C LEU A 33 7.09 6.28 9.07
N ARG A 34 8.37 6.62 9.12
CA ARG A 34 8.96 7.56 10.08
C ARG A 34 10.03 8.41 9.42
N MET A 35 10.54 9.39 10.16
CA MET A 35 11.76 10.09 9.80
C MET A 35 12.96 9.41 10.47
N THR A 36 14.02 9.13 9.71
CA THR A 36 15.30 8.63 10.21
C THR A 36 16.41 9.51 9.63
N ASP A 37 17.18 10.18 10.47
CA ASP A 37 18.24 11.10 10.05
C ASP A 37 17.80 12.14 9.01
N GLY A 38 16.58 12.67 9.18
CA GLY A 38 15.98 13.66 8.29
C GLY A 38 15.44 13.09 6.96
N LYS A 39 15.42 11.77 6.79
CA LYS A 39 14.91 11.11 5.58
C LYS A 39 13.67 10.26 5.88
N PRO A 40 12.63 10.32 5.03
CA PRO A 40 11.50 9.42 5.13
C PRO A 40 11.92 7.97 4.97
N THR A 41 11.59 7.15 5.95
CA THR A 41 11.98 5.73 6.01
C THR A 41 10.72 4.87 6.13
N LEU A 42 10.58 3.94 5.20
CA LEU A 42 9.59 2.87 5.24
C LEU A 42 10.06 1.77 6.17
N LEU A 43 9.21 1.36 7.10
CA LEU A 43 9.33 0.16 7.90
C LEU A 43 8.42 -0.91 7.32
N ILE A 44 8.92 -2.14 7.21
CA ILE A 44 8.18 -3.30 6.72
C ILE A 44 8.07 -4.31 7.88
N ALA A 45 6.86 -4.77 8.16
CA ALA A 45 6.62 -5.77 9.21
C ALA A 45 7.33 -7.09 8.87
N GLU A 46 7.90 -7.77 9.87
CA GLU A 46 8.68 -9.00 9.69
C GLU A 46 7.90 -10.10 8.96
N CYS A 47 6.61 -10.26 9.26
CA CYS A 47 5.74 -11.22 8.60
C CYS A 47 5.47 -10.92 7.11
N ALA A 48 5.82 -9.73 6.63
CA ALA A 48 5.62 -9.31 5.25
C ALA A 48 6.91 -9.33 4.41
N LEU A 49 8.10 -9.48 5.01
CA LEU A 49 9.38 -9.35 4.31
C LEU A 49 9.51 -10.27 3.10
N THR A 50 8.99 -11.49 3.18
CA THR A 50 8.99 -12.48 2.09
C THR A 50 7.93 -12.21 1.01
N ARG A 51 7.05 -11.21 1.22
CA ARG A 51 5.90 -10.92 0.36
C ARG A 51 6.07 -9.59 -0.39
N ILE A 52 7.15 -8.87 -0.14
CA ILE A 52 7.43 -7.57 -0.77
C ILE A 52 8.40 -7.79 -1.92
N ASP A 53 7.90 -7.74 -3.13
CA ASP A 53 8.67 -7.89 -4.36
C ASP A 53 8.89 -6.56 -5.11
N TYR A 54 8.18 -5.51 -4.72
CA TYR A 54 8.39 -4.14 -5.19
C TYR A 54 7.98 -3.12 -4.13
N ILE A 55 8.48 -1.91 -4.26
CA ILE A 55 8.04 -0.72 -3.54
C ILE A 55 7.87 0.39 -4.56
N SER A 56 6.74 1.09 -4.53
CA SER A 56 6.44 2.18 -5.45
C SER A 56 5.84 3.38 -4.77
N ILE A 57 6.12 4.57 -5.30
CA ILE A 57 5.56 5.84 -4.83
C ILE A 57 4.88 6.54 -6.01
N TRP A 58 3.68 7.03 -5.77
CA TRP A 58 2.86 7.79 -6.70
C TRP A 58 2.48 9.13 -6.10
N GLU A 59 2.45 10.15 -6.92
CA GLU A 59 1.90 11.45 -6.54
C GLU A 59 0.39 11.42 -6.67
N HIS A 60 -0.33 11.79 -5.61
CA HIS A 60 -1.79 11.79 -5.62
C HIS A 60 -2.34 12.78 -6.66
N GLY A 61 -3.32 12.33 -7.45
CA GLY A 61 -3.96 13.15 -8.47
C GLY A 61 -3.18 13.34 -9.75
N ARG A 62 -1.97 12.77 -9.87
CA ARG A 62 -1.20 12.81 -11.11
C ARG A 62 -1.51 11.60 -11.99
N THR A 63 -2.16 11.87 -13.12
CA THR A 63 -2.36 10.87 -14.18
C THR A 63 -1.28 11.06 -15.24
N GLY A 64 -0.69 9.95 -15.70
CA GLY A 64 0.24 9.99 -16.83
C GLY A 64 -0.44 10.45 -18.11
N ALA A 65 0.34 10.72 -19.17
CA ALA A 65 -0.15 11.15 -20.48
C ALA A 65 -1.19 10.20 -21.12
N SER A 66 -1.23 8.94 -20.67
CA SER A 66 -2.19 7.91 -21.07
C SER A 66 -3.48 7.89 -20.23
N GLY A 67 -3.66 8.80 -19.27
CA GLY A 67 -4.79 8.78 -18.34
C GLY A 67 -4.72 7.69 -17.27
N THR A 68 -3.68 6.86 -17.27
CA THR A 68 -3.43 5.81 -16.28
C THR A 68 -2.46 6.32 -15.23
N ALA A 69 -2.77 6.09 -13.95
CA ALA A 69 -1.82 6.34 -12.86
C ALA A 69 -0.63 5.39 -13.02
N SER A 70 0.58 5.93 -12.96
CA SER A 70 1.82 5.15 -12.97
C SER A 70 2.73 5.60 -11.83
N PRO A 71 3.52 4.70 -11.22
CA PRO A 71 4.46 5.11 -10.19
C PRO A 71 5.47 6.10 -10.75
N GLU A 72 5.91 7.03 -9.91
CA GLU A 72 6.97 7.98 -10.24
C GLU A 72 8.33 7.51 -9.72
N TRP A 73 8.32 6.67 -8.72
CA TRP A 73 9.47 5.94 -8.24
C TRP A 73 9.06 4.50 -7.95
N GLN A 74 9.86 3.54 -8.42
CA GLN A 74 9.64 2.12 -8.17
C GLN A 74 10.97 1.38 -8.15
N VAL A 75 11.13 0.54 -7.16
CA VAL A 75 12.21 -0.45 -7.04
C VAL A 75 11.63 -1.84 -6.92
N ASP A 76 12.26 -2.78 -7.56
CA ASP A 76 11.86 -4.19 -7.56
C ASP A 76 12.95 -5.05 -6.92
N SER A 77 12.53 -6.07 -6.18
CA SER A 77 13.39 -7.15 -5.70
C SER A 77 13.96 -7.95 -6.89
N PRO A 78 15.19 -8.46 -6.83
CA PRO A 78 15.80 -9.26 -7.91
C PRO A 78 15.03 -10.54 -8.23
N LEU A 79 14.01 -10.87 -7.45
CA LEU A 79 13.29 -12.15 -7.51
C LEU A 79 11.84 -12.02 -7.95
N ARG A 80 11.48 -10.95 -8.64
CA ARG A 80 10.19 -10.95 -9.32
C ARG A 80 10.12 -12.19 -10.21
N PRO A 81 9.18 -13.14 -9.98
CA PRO A 81 9.09 -14.32 -10.81
C PRO A 81 8.88 -13.87 -12.26
N ILE A 82 9.82 -14.18 -13.14
CA ILE A 82 9.59 -14.03 -14.57
C ILE A 82 8.47 -15.02 -14.91
N PRO A 83 7.35 -14.60 -15.49
CA PRO A 83 6.16 -15.46 -15.67
C PRO A 83 6.40 -16.74 -16.46
N SER A 84 7.59 -16.97 -17.02
CA SER A 84 7.91 -18.07 -17.94
C SER A 84 8.92 -19.09 -17.42
N THR A 85 9.46 -18.95 -16.20
CA THR A 85 10.49 -19.89 -15.73
C THR A 85 10.14 -20.50 -14.38
N THR A 86 10.08 -21.83 -14.35
CA THR A 86 9.85 -22.68 -13.15
C THR A 86 11.07 -22.72 -12.21
N ILE A 87 11.93 -21.72 -12.21
CA ILE A 87 13.09 -21.66 -11.34
C ILE A 87 12.66 -21.06 -10.00
N LYS A 88 12.55 -21.91 -8.99
CA LYS A 88 12.45 -21.52 -7.59
C LYS A 88 13.80 -20.96 -7.16
N THR A 89 14.06 -19.70 -7.42
CA THR A 89 15.15 -18.99 -6.76
C THR A 89 14.67 -18.57 -5.37
N SER A 90 15.51 -18.77 -4.35
CA SER A 90 15.21 -18.32 -3.00
C SER A 90 15.02 -16.81 -3.01
N ALA A 91 13.82 -16.36 -2.63
CA ALA A 91 13.54 -14.95 -2.50
C ALA A 91 14.52 -14.33 -1.48
N VAL A 92 15.19 -13.26 -1.85
CA VAL A 92 15.86 -12.41 -0.87
C VAL A 92 14.76 -11.64 -0.16
N ASP A 93 14.66 -11.80 1.15
CA ASP A 93 13.67 -11.07 1.94
C ASP A 93 13.85 -9.56 1.70
N ALA A 94 12.74 -8.84 1.66
CA ALA A 94 12.79 -7.38 1.62
C ALA A 94 13.54 -6.87 2.86
N PRO A 95 14.30 -5.78 2.77
CA PRO A 95 14.90 -5.18 3.95
C PRO A 95 13.80 -4.66 4.89
N ALA A 96 13.97 -4.85 6.20
CA ALA A 96 13.00 -4.39 7.20
C ALA A 96 12.81 -2.85 7.20
N GLN A 97 13.77 -2.12 6.62
CA GLN A 97 13.74 -0.66 6.50
C GLN A 97 14.26 -0.25 5.12
N VAL A 98 13.57 0.71 4.51
CA VAL A 98 13.94 1.30 3.21
C VAL A 98 13.85 2.81 3.30
N THR A 99 14.94 3.52 3.07
CA THR A 99 14.90 4.97 2.86
C THR A 99 14.18 5.24 1.55
N LEU A 100 13.13 6.05 1.57
CA LEU A 100 12.40 6.37 0.34
C LEU A 100 13.30 7.10 -0.65
N LEU A 101 13.11 6.81 -1.93
CA LEU A 101 13.90 7.29 -3.07
C LEU A 101 15.34 6.78 -3.10
N GLU A 102 15.73 5.85 -2.23
CA GLU A 102 17.01 5.15 -2.28
C GLU A 102 16.78 3.68 -2.68
N VAL A 103 17.65 3.15 -3.52
CA VAL A 103 17.54 1.75 -3.98
C VAL A 103 18.14 0.83 -2.92
N PRO A 104 17.38 -0.08 -2.33
CA PRO A 104 17.93 -1.03 -1.36
C PRO A 104 19.03 -1.90 -1.98
N PRO A 105 20.03 -2.34 -1.20
CA PRO A 105 21.08 -3.23 -1.68
C PRO A 105 20.51 -4.47 -2.38
N GLY A 106 20.97 -4.73 -3.60
CA GLY A 106 20.55 -5.88 -4.41
C GLY A 106 19.22 -5.70 -5.15
N TRP A 107 18.49 -4.61 -4.91
CA TRP A 107 17.28 -4.24 -5.65
C TRP A 107 17.64 -3.43 -6.90
N PHE A 108 16.72 -3.29 -7.82
CA PHE A 108 16.92 -2.53 -9.05
C PHE A 108 15.78 -1.55 -9.30
N THR A 109 16.11 -0.44 -9.94
CA THR A 109 15.17 0.62 -10.28
C THR A 109 14.35 0.24 -11.50
N GLN A 110 13.02 0.32 -11.38
CA GLN A 110 12.08 0.21 -12.49
C GLN A 110 11.67 1.60 -12.99
N LYS A 111 11.51 2.54 -12.06
CA LYS A 111 11.11 3.91 -12.34
C LYS A 111 11.80 4.88 -11.39
N ASP A 112 12.29 5.99 -11.93
CA ASP A 112 13.03 6.99 -11.14
C ASP A 112 12.82 8.40 -11.72
N THR A 113 11.57 8.84 -11.75
CA THR A 113 11.20 10.20 -12.15
C THR A 113 10.96 11.12 -10.96
N LEU A 114 10.71 10.56 -9.77
CA LEU A 114 10.57 11.29 -8.52
C LEU A 114 11.94 11.40 -7.83
N ARG A 115 12.56 12.56 -7.90
CA ARG A 115 13.89 12.81 -7.33
C ARG A 115 13.87 13.28 -5.88
N GLU A 116 12.78 13.90 -5.48
CA GLU A 116 12.57 14.45 -4.15
C GLU A 116 11.10 14.46 -3.78
N LEU A 117 10.80 14.34 -2.51
CA LEU A 117 9.45 14.53 -1.99
C LEU A 117 9.26 16.02 -1.72
N ARG A 118 8.12 16.57 -2.19
CA ARG A 118 7.82 18.01 -2.13
C ARG A 118 6.81 18.31 -1.02
N ASP A 119 6.99 19.46 -0.37
CA ASP A 119 6.02 19.94 0.60
C ASP A 119 4.66 20.19 -0.06
N GLY A 120 3.59 19.93 0.70
CA GLY A 120 2.22 20.12 0.23
C GLY A 120 1.71 19.06 -0.75
N THR A 121 2.56 18.10 -1.16
CA THR A 121 2.17 17.00 -2.04
C THR A 121 1.78 15.79 -1.22
N GLU A 122 0.65 15.17 -1.54
CA GLU A 122 0.27 13.86 -1.02
C GLU A 122 0.81 12.75 -1.93
N TYR A 123 1.47 11.80 -1.31
CA TYR A 123 2.03 10.62 -1.96
C TYR A 123 1.28 9.37 -1.54
N TYR A 124 1.25 8.40 -2.43
CA TYR A 124 0.74 7.06 -2.17
C TYR A 124 1.89 6.07 -2.32
N LEU A 125 2.20 5.39 -1.23
CA LEU A 125 3.17 4.31 -1.16
C LEU A 125 2.45 2.97 -1.32
N SER A 126 2.99 2.07 -2.12
CA SER A 126 2.45 0.73 -2.33
C SER A 126 3.59 -0.27 -2.50
N GLY A 127 3.34 -1.53 -2.18
CA GLY A 127 4.33 -2.60 -2.37
C GLY A 127 3.76 -3.98 -2.16
N GLY A 128 4.51 -4.98 -2.61
CA GLY A 128 4.23 -6.39 -2.41
C GLY A 128 3.28 -7.04 -3.41
N LEU A 129 3.18 -8.35 -3.34
CA LEU A 129 2.27 -9.16 -4.14
C LEU A 129 0.82 -8.75 -3.82
N ALA A 130 0.07 -8.33 -4.83
CA ALA A 130 -1.36 -7.98 -4.72
C ALA A 130 -1.68 -6.86 -3.71
N ASN A 131 -0.88 -5.79 -3.67
CA ASN A 131 -1.09 -4.62 -2.80
C ASN A 131 -1.08 -4.95 -1.30
N VAL A 132 -0.13 -5.77 -0.87
CA VAL A 132 0.04 -6.22 0.51
C VAL A 132 0.20 -5.06 1.50
N GLY A 133 0.76 -3.93 1.06
CA GLY A 133 0.88 -2.73 1.88
C GLY A 133 0.59 -1.48 1.07
N SER A 134 -0.17 -0.56 1.64
CA SER A 134 -0.40 0.75 1.05
C SER A 134 -0.56 1.82 2.12
N LEU A 135 -0.04 3.02 1.86
CA LEU A 135 -0.10 4.13 2.80
C LEU A 135 -0.01 5.47 2.07
N SER A 136 -0.95 6.39 2.32
CA SER A 136 -0.82 7.76 1.84
C SER A 136 -0.14 8.65 2.88
N PHE A 137 0.69 9.59 2.45
CA PHE A 137 1.43 10.48 3.34
C PHE A 137 1.79 11.82 2.69
N THR A 138 2.12 12.79 3.52
CA THR A 138 2.79 14.04 3.12
C THR A 138 4.06 14.21 3.93
N LEU A 139 5.02 15.01 3.46
CA LEU A 139 6.21 15.34 4.24
C LEU A 139 5.85 16.03 5.56
N ALA A 140 4.87 16.92 5.56
CA ALA A 140 4.42 17.60 6.77
C ALA A 140 3.95 16.60 7.85
N GLN A 141 3.25 15.54 7.46
CA GLN A 141 2.83 14.47 8.39
C GLN A 141 4.03 13.75 8.99
N LEU A 142 5.03 13.42 8.18
CA LEU A 142 6.23 12.73 8.67
C LEU A 142 7.09 13.62 9.56
N ASN A 143 7.25 14.90 9.21
CA ASN A 143 7.99 15.88 10.00
C ASN A 143 7.32 16.20 11.35
N ALA A 144 6.01 15.97 11.47
CA ALA A 144 5.27 16.17 12.71
C ALA A 144 5.31 14.97 13.66
N LEU A 145 5.90 13.84 13.26
CA LEU A 145 6.03 12.66 14.11
C LEU A 145 6.98 12.92 15.28
N ALA A 146 6.56 12.53 16.47
CA ALA A 146 7.47 12.52 17.62
C ALA A 146 8.49 11.38 17.50
N PRO A 147 9.66 11.47 18.17
CA PRO A 147 10.61 10.36 18.22
C PRO A 147 9.94 9.06 18.73
N GLY A 148 10.08 8.00 17.95
CA GLY A 148 9.47 6.71 18.25
C GLY A 148 8.06 6.50 17.71
N ASP A 149 7.45 7.53 17.10
CA ASP A 149 6.18 7.41 16.42
C ASP A 149 6.35 7.02 14.96
N VAL A 150 5.31 6.38 14.42
CA VAL A 150 5.20 6.00 13.01
C VAL A 150 3.82 6.34 12.46
N LEU A 151 3.78 6.72 11.18
CA LEU A 151 2.55 6.85 10.42
C LEU A 151 2.24 5.49 9.77
N THR A 152 1.05 4.95 9.99
CA THR A 152 0.62 3.67 9.44
C THR A 152 -0.86 3.69 9.07
N SER A 153 -1.35 2.63 8.43
CA SER A 153 -2.75 2.46 8.10
C SER A 153 -3.23 1.11 8.63
N PHE A 154 -3.93 1.11 9.77
CA PHE A 154 -4.74 -0.03 10.20
C PHE A 154 -6.11 0.01 9.48
N ARG A 155 -7.19 0.46 10.13
CA ARG A 155 -8.47 0.76 9.45
C ARG A 155 -8.48 2.11 8.78
N LYS A 156 -7.67 3.01 9.29
CA LYS A 156 -7.46 4.37 8.78
C LYS A 156 -6.02 4.77 9.01
N LYS A 157 -5.58 5.75 8.25
CA LYS A 157 -4.29 6.38 8.46
C LYS A 157 -4.22 6.98 9.87
N GLN A 158 -3.19 6.65 10.62
CA GLN A 158 -3.00 7.09 12.01
C GLN A 158 -1.53 7.09 12.42
N VAL A 159 -1.24 7.84 13.47
CA VAL A 159 0.05 7.85 14.15
C VAL A 159 -0.04 6.96 15.39
N VAL A 160 0.92 6.07 15.56
CA VAL A 160 1.08 5.19 16.72
C VAL A 160 2.56 5.08 17.06
N THR A 161 2.90 4.54 18.26
CA THR A 161 4.30 4.20 18.52
C THR A 161 4.76 3.05 17.64
N GLU A 162 6.04 3.02 17.27
CA GLU A 162 6.62 1.92 16.48
C GLU A 162 6.40 0.56 17.18
N GLN A 163 6.51 0.51 18.50
CA GLN A 163 6.23 -0.70 19.27
C GLN A 163 4.79 -1.19 19.07
N THR A 164 3.80 -0.31 19.21
CA THR A 164 2.38 -0.65 19.00
C THR A 164 2.13 -1.14 17.59
N TRP A 165 2.78 -0.52 16.59
CA TRP A 165 2.68 -0.98 15.21
C TRP A 165 3.27 -2.38 15.03
N ARG A 166 4.48 -2.64 15.54
CA ARG A 166 5.13 -3.96 15.43
C ARG A 166 4.30 -5.08 16.07
N GLU A 167 3.69 -4.82 17.22
CA GLU A 167 2.83 -5.79 17.91
C GLU A 167 1.57 -6.14 17.12
N LYS A 168 1.03 -5.19 16.34
CA LYS A 168 -0.24 -5.37 15.62
C LYS A 168 -0.06 -5.75 14.16
N ALA A 169 1.05 -5.41 13.54
CA ALA A 169 1.23 -5.58 12.09
C ALA A 169 1.23 -7.05 11.65
N CYS A 170 1.52 -7.98 12.57
CA CYS A 170 1.61 -9.43 12.30
C CYS A 170 0.64 -10.26 13.17
N SER A 171 -0.39 -9.63 13.76
CA SER A 171 -1.35 -10.30 14.65
C SER A 171 -2.57 -10.86 13.92
#